data_8e6af241a14f41e3a151a1bcc1060202
#
_entry.id   8e6af241a14f41e3a151a1bcc1060202
#
_cell.length_a   1.000
_cell.length_b   1.000
_cell.length_c   1.000
_cell.angle_alpha   90.00
_cell.angle_beta   90.00
_cell.angle_gamma   90.00
#
_symmetry.space_group_name_H-M   'P 1'
#
loop_
_entity.id
_entity.type
_entity.pdbx_description
1 polymer ?
#
loop_
_entity_poly.entity_id
_entity_poly.type
_entity_poly.pdbx_seq_one_letter_code
_entity_poly.pdbx_strand_id
1 'polypeptide(L)'
;AIPGFLRARSGVSEVINTIMFNYIAICIVGILLQTSLKDPNNFFPQSAYMPESMSLPVLIRGTRLHAGLIIALICAALVYLLVWRTKAGFDMRAVGLNARACKCSGIGVAKSILLSSMLSGGLAGLAGVCEITGLQHRLMSGISPGYGYLAIITALLGRNHPVGIILASIGIAALQVGAQGMQRSAGVPNSIADIIMAVIVLLILARHTLEKVLKKKGGKV
;
A
#
# COMPACT_ATOMS: atom_id res chain seq x y z
N ALA A 1 -2.98 -3.69 13.26
CA ALA A 1 -3.43 -4.59 14.35
C ALA A 1 -4.85 -4.28 14.81
N ILE A 2 -5.19 -3.02 15.20
CA ILE A 2 -6.51 -2.65 15.74
C ILE A 2 -7.66 -2.97 14.77
N PRO A 3 -7.63 -2.57 13.47
CA PRO A 3 -8.68 -2.92 12.52
C PRO A 3 -8.85 -4.43 12.33
N GLY A 4 -7.75 -5.18 12.29
CA GLY A 4 -7.80 -6.64 12.16
C GLY A 4 -8.39 -7.33 13.38
N PHE A 5 -8.11 -6.83 14.58
CA PHE A 5 -8.72 -7.33 15.82
C PHE A 5 -10.23 -7.07 15.85
N LEU A 6 -10.66 -5.87 15.50
CA LEU A 6 -12.08 -5.51 15.41
C LEU A 6 -12.82 -6.37 14.40
N ARG A 7 -12.23 -6.63 13.22
CA ARG A 7 -12.80 -7.55 12.24
C ARG A 7 -12.93 -8.98 12.78
N ALA A 8 -11.88 -9.48 13.41
CA ALA A 8 -11.85 -10.85 13.92
C ALA A 8 -12.88 -11.09 15.05
N ARG A 9 -13.17 -10.05 15.86
CA ARG A 9 -14.08 -10.16 17.00
C ARG A 9 -15.52 -9.74 16.69
N SER A 10 -15.69 -8.65 15.94
CA SER A 10 -17.01 -8.00 15.73
C SER A 10 -17.56 -8.17 14.31
N GLY A 11 -16.79 -8.77 13.38
CA GLY A 11 -17.24 -8.98 12.00
C GLY A 11 -17.41 -7.68 11.18
N VAL A 12 -16.94 -6.54 11.71
CA VAL A 12 -17.05 -5.23 11.02
C VAL A 12 -16.30 -5.26 9.70
N SER A 13 -16.80 -4.53 8.71
CA SER A 13 -16.14 -4.38 7.41
C SER A 13 -14.73 -3.81 7.58
N GLU A 14 -13.73 -4.56 7.09
CA GLU A 14 -12.32 -4.17 7.19
C GLU A 14 -12.05 -2.84 6.48
N VAL A 15 -12.68 -2.64 5.32
CA VAL A 15 -12.49 -1.44 4.50
C VAL A 15 -12.93 -0.18 5.24
N ILE A 16 -14.15 -0.20 5.79
CA ILE A 16 -14.69 0.95 6.55
C ILE A 16 -13.81 1.26 7.76
N ASN A 17 -13.44 0.21 8.49
CA ASN A 17 -12.65 0.34 9.71
C ASN A 17 -11.25 0.89 9.44
N THR A 18 -10.57 0.40 8.39
CA THR A 18 -9.23 0.90 8.01
C THR A 18 -9.27 2.33 7.50
N ILE A 19 -10.29 2.74 6.76
CA ILE A 19 -10.47 4.13 6.31
C ILE A 19 -10.66 5.05 7.52
N MET A 20 -11.51 4.69 8.48
CA MET A 20 -11.73 5.48 9.69
C MET A 20 -10.42 5.66 10.49
N PHE A 21 -9.68 4.56 10.74
CA PHE A 21 -8.39 4.64 11.41
C PHE A 21 -7.33 5.44 10.65
N ASN A 22 -7.38 5.44 9.31
CA ASN A 22 -6.50 6.27 8.50
C ASN A 22 -6.76 7.77 8.73
N TYR A 23 -8.03 8.20 8.75
CA TYR A 23 -8.36 9.60 9.06
C TYR A 23 -7.98 9.99 10.49
N ILE A 24 -8.21 9.11 11.47
CA ILE A 24 -7.77 9.33 12.85
C ILE A 24 -6.25 9.52 12.91
N ALA A 25 -5.48 8.67 12.22
CA ALA A 25 -4.02 8.78 12.17
C ALA A 25 -3.57 10.10 11.52
N ILE A 26 -4.21 10.52 10.43
CA ILE A 26 -3.93 11.81 9.76
C ILE A 26 -4.19 12.97 10.73
N CYS A 27 -5.31 12.96 11.46
CA CYS A 27 -5.62 13.98 12.46
C CYS A 27 -4.59 14.02 13.59
N ILE A 28 -4.19 12.85 14.13
CA ILE A 28 -3.17 12.76 15.18
C ILE A 28 -1.84 13.33 14.69
N VAL A 29 -1.39 12.95 13.50
CA VAL A 29 -0.15 13.50 12.91
C VAL A 29 -0.27 15.01 12.70
N GLY A 30 -1.43 15.50 12.24
CA GLY A 30 -1.70 16.93 12.09
C GLY A 30 -1.58 17.70 13.41
N ILE A 31 -2.14 17.18 14.50
CA ILE A 31 -2.03 17.78 15.84
C ILE A 31 -0.56 17.78 16.31
N LEU A 32 0.14 16.66 16.15
CA LEU A 32 1.54 16.55 16.54
C LEU A 32 2.44 17.55 15.79
N LEU A 33 2.19 17.74 14.50
CA LEU A 33 2.92 18.72 13.66
C LEU A 33 2.61 20.18 14.02
N GLN A 34 1.47 20.45 14.66
CA GLN A 34 1.11 21.80 15.11
C GLN A 34 1.57 22.08 16.55
N THR A 35 1.86 21.04 17.32
CA THR A 35 2.19 21.16 18.74
C THR A 35 3.64 20.77 19.03
N SER A 36 3.89 19.48 19.31
CA SER A 36 5.17 19.03 19.87
C SER A 36 6.25 18.79 18.81
N LEU A 37 5.89 18.50 17.56
CA LEU A 37 6.85 18.24 16.48
C LEU A 37 7.05 19.44 15.55
N LYS A 38 6.38 20.58 15.83
CA LYS A 38 6.49 21.77 15.00
C LYS A 38 7.91 22.34 15.06
N ASP A 39 8.49 22.64 13.89
CA ASP A 39 9.72 23.40 13.79
C ASP A 39 9.46 24.86 14.20
N PRO A 40 10.11 25.39 15.27
CA PRO A 40 9.92 26.76 15.73
C PRO A 40 10.28 27.82 14.66
N ASN A 41 11.16 27.47 13.74
CA ASN A 41 11.68 28.38 12.71
C ASN A 41 10.81 28.38 11.44
N ASN A 42 9.75 27.58 11.39
CA ASN A 42 8.93 27.42 10.19
C ASN A 42 7.48 27.81 10.44
N PHE A 43 6.91 28.56 9.49
CA PHE A 43 5.50 28.98 9.56
C PHE A 43 4.54 27.80 9.26
N PHE A 44 4.95 26.87 8.38
CA PHE A 44 4.14 25.71 8.01
C PHE A 44 4.19 24.59 9.07
N PRO A 45 3.11 23.80 9.22
CA PRO A 45 3.08 22.67 10.13
C PRO A 45 3.93 21.51 9.59
N GLN A 46 5.20 21.53 9.95
CA GLN A 46 6.19 20.54 9.55
C GLN A 46 7.21 20.33 10.68
N SER A 47 7.81 19.15 10.73
CA SER A 47 8.86 18.88 11.70
C SER A 47 10.18 19.51 11.29
N ALA A 48 11.10 19.65 12.25
CA ALA A 48 12.49 19.96 11.97
C ALA A 48 13.09 18.91 11.00
N TYR A 49 14.12 19.32 10.26
CA TYR A 49 14.86 18.40 9.38
C TYR A 49 15.53 17.29 10.20
N MET A 50 15.47 16.09 9.67
CA MET A 50 16.20 14.96 10.24
C MET A 50 17.71 15.15 10.07
N PRO A 51 18.52 14.75 11.08
CA PRO A 51 19.98 14.71 10.94
C PRO A 51 20.40 13.84 9.77
N GLU A 52 21.48 14.21 9.08
CA GLU A 52 22.01 13.44 7.94
C GLU A 52 22.33 11.98 8.31
N SER A 53 22.69 11.73 9.57
CA SER A 53 22.93 10.38 10.08
C SER A 53 21.72 9.43 10.01
N MET A 54 20.51 9.97 9.94
CA MET A 54 19.26 9.18 9.82
C MET A 54 18.75 9.13 8.38
N SER A 55 19.38 9.81 7.43
CA SER A 55 19.00 9.77 6.03
C SER A 55 19.45 8.46 5.38
N LEU A 56 18.59 7.88 4.53
CA LEU A 56 18.98 6.72 3.74
C LEU A 56 19.99 7.13 2.66
N PRO A 57 21.08 6.36 2.46
CA PRO A 57 22.07 6.68 1.45
C PRO A 57 21.46 6.62 0.06
N VAL A 58 21.81 7.62 -0.76
CA VAL A 58 21.42 7.69 -2.17
C VAL A 58 22.31 6.70 -2.95
N LEU A 59 21.69 5.78 -3.68
CA LEU A 59 22.39 4.73 -4.43
C LEU A 59 23.11 5.27 -5.67
N ILE A 60 22.49 6.23 -6.36
CA ILE A 60 23.06 6.86 -7.57
C ILE A 60 23.05 8.37 -7.37
N ARG A 61 24.21 8.99 -7.32
CA ARG A 61 24.37 10.44 -7.20
C ARG A 61 23.63 11.16 -8.34
N GLY A 62 22.84 12.16 -7.99
CA GLY A 62 22.03 12.92 -8.96
C GLY A 62 20.63 12.33 -9.23
N THR A 63 20.28 11.19 -8.64
CA THR A 63 18.94 10.62 -8.71
C THR A 63 18.27 10.60 -7.34
N ARG A 64 16.95 10.39 -7.31
CA ARG A 64 16.18 10.19 -6.07
C ARG A 64 16.18 8.73 -5.60
N LEU A 65 17.02 7.89 -6.20
CA LEU A 65 17.08 6.47 -5.88
C LEU A 65 17.88 6.27 -4.59
N HIS A 66 17.21 5.86 -3.52
CA HIS A 66 17.79 5.64 -2.20
C HIS A 66 17.71 4.17 -1.78
N ALA A 67 18.41 3.79 -0.71
CA ALA A 67 18.47 2.42 -0.20
C ALA A 67 17.09 1.82 0.16
N GLY A 68 16.04 2.62 0.27
CA GLY A 68 14.65 2.17 0.43
C GLY A 68 14.18 1.20 -0.66
N LEU A 69 14.72 1.28 -1.89
CA LEU A 69 14.42 0.31 -2.94
C LEU A 69 14.93 -1.10 -2.56
N ILE A 70 16.13 -1.19 -2.00
CA ILE A 70 16.71 -2.46 -1.56
C ILE A 70 15.85 -3.05 -0.42
N ILE A 71 15.46 -2.21 0.54
CA ILE A 71 14.56 -2.60 1.63
C ILE A 71 13.23 -3.13 1.07
N ALA A 72 12.64 -2.44 0.09
CA ALA A 72 11.39 -2.85 -0.55
C ALA A 72 11.53 -4.22 -1.24
N LEU A 73 12.63 -4.47 -1.96
CA LEU A 73 12.88 -5.76 -2.62
C LEU A 73 13.09 -6.89 -1.60
N ILE A 74 13.82 -6.63 -0.53
CA ILE A 74 14.01 -7.59 0.57
C ILE A 74 12.65 -7.91 1.23
N CYS A 75 11.85 -6.89 1.53
CA CYS A 75 10.51 -7.07 2.08
C CYS A 75 9.61 -7.87 1.13
N ALA A 76 9.66 -7.60 -0.18
CA ALA A 76 8.91 -8.36 -1.18
C ALA A 76 9.32 -9.85 -1.22
N ALA A 77 10.63 -10.14 -1.14
CA ALA A 77 11.15 -11.50 -1.06
C ALA A 77 10.71 -12.20 0.23
N LEU A 78 10.79 -11.52 1.37
CA LEU A 78 10.34 -12.06 2.66
C LEU A 78 8.83 -12.35 2.67
N VAL A 79 8.02 -11.44 2.14
CA VAL A 79 6.57 -11.64 1.99
C VAL A 79 6.28 -12.80 1.06
N TYR A 80 7.02 -12.94 -0.06
CA TYR A 80 6.89 -14.08 -0.95
C TYR A 80 7.16 -15.39 -0.22
N LEU A 81 8.28 -15.49 0.49
CA LEU A 81 8.64 -16.68 1.27
C LEU A 81 7.59 -16.99 2.33
N LEU A 82 7.14 -15.97 3.08
CA LEU A 82 6.15 -16.11 4.12
C LEU A 82 4.82 -16.60 3.57
N VAL A 83 4.30 -15.96 2.52
CA VAL A 83 2.97 -16.28 1.96
C VAL A 83 2.97 -17.61 1.22
N TRP A 84 4.05 -17.97 0.50
CA TRP A 84 4.07 -19.14 -0.37
C TRP A 84 4.80 -20.35 0.20
N ARG A 85 5.69 -20.16 1.17
CA ARG A 85 6.55 -21.23 1.70
C ARG A 85 6.30 -21.57 3.15
N THR A 86 5.43 -20.84 3.89
CA THR A 86 5.16 -21.13 5.30
C THR A 86 3.73 -21.60 5.54
N LYS A 87 3.52 -22.31 6.66
CA LYS A 87 2.20 -22.73 7.13
C LYS A 87 1.29 -21.53 7.40
N ALA A 88 1.83 -20.47 8.02
CA ALA A 88 1.07 -19.25 8.30
C ALA A 88 0.54 -18.60 7.00
N GLY A 89 1.36 -18.55 5.94
CA GLY A 89 0.95 -18.07 4.63
C GLY A 89 -0.10 -18.95 3.96
N PHE A 90 0.01 -20.28 4.13
CA PHE A 90 -1.04 -21.19 3.68
C PHE A 90 -2.36 -20.92 4.38
N ASP A 91 -2.36 -20.81 5.71
CA ASP A 91 -3.55 -20.52 6.51
C ASP A 91 -4.19 -19.19 6.11
N MET A 92 -3.39 -18.14 5.88
CA MET A 92 -3.88 -16.83 5.41
C MET A 92 -4.58 -16.94 4.05
N ARG A 93 -4.00 -17.64 3.08
CA ARG A 93 -4.58 -17.85 1.75
C ARG A 93 -5.85 -18.69 1.81
N ALA A 94 -5.84 -19.77 2.59
CA ALA A 94 -6.99 -20.61 2.79
C ALA A 94 -8.18 -19.87 3.40
N VAL A 95 -7.93 -19.08 4.46
CA VAL A 95 -8.94 -18.23 5.11
C VAL A 95 -9.48 -17.17 4.14
N GLY A 96 -8.63 -16.60 3.27
CA GLY A 96 -9.04 -15.67 2.23
C GLY A 96 -9.97 -16.28 1.19
N LEU A 97 -9.85 -17.57 0.90
CA LEU A 97 -10.72 -18.28 -0.03
C LEU A 97 -12.06 -18.65 0.60
N ASN A 98 -12.04 -19.27 1.78
CA ASN A 98 -13.25 -19.67 2.49
C ASN A 98 -13.02 -19.81 4.01
N ALA A 99 -13.32 -18.74 4.74
CA ALA A 99 -13.16 -18.70 6.20
C ALA A 99 -14.04 -19.72 6.94
N ARG A 100 -15.23 -20.08 6.41
CA ARG A 100 -16.13 -21.07 7.05
C ARG A 100 -15.53 -22.48 6.96
N ALA A 101 -15.06 -22.87 5.78
CA ALA A 101 -14.41 -24.17 5.59
C ALA A 101 -13.15 -24.31 6.47
N CYS A 102 -12.34 -23.25 6.57
CA CYS A 102 -11.15 -23.23 7.41
C CYS A 102 -11.48 -23.40 8.90
N LYS A 103 -12.58 -22.81 9.37
CA LYS A 103 -13.03 -22.99 10.75
C LYS A 103 -13.38 -24.45 11.04
N CYS A 104 -14.06 -25.14 10.12
CA CYS A 104 -14.38 -26.57 10.24
C CYS A 104 -13.11 -27.45 10.22
N SER A 105 -12.07 -27.03 9.51
CA SER A 105 -10.78 -27.74 9.44
C SER A 105 -9.82 -27.40 10.58
N GLY A 106 -10.27 -26.65 11.61
CA GLY A 106 -9.44 -26.32 12.78
C GLY A 106 -8.43 -25.18 12.55
N ILE A 107 -8.48 -24.49 11.42
CA ILE A 107 -7.61 -23.34 11.15
C ILE A 107 -8.10 -22.14 11.94
N GLY A 108 -7.21 -21.48 12.66
CA GLY A 108 -7.50 -20.30 13.48
C GLY A 108 -7.76 -19.05 12.64
N VAL A 109 -9.02 -18.87 12.17
CA VAL A 109 -9.42 -17.76 11.27
C VAL A 109 -9.06 -16.39 11.86
N ALA A 110 -9.38 -16.14 13.13
CA ALA A 110 -9.09 -14.87 13.80
C ALA A 110 -7.57 -14.59 13.85
N LYS A 111 -6.76 -15.62 14.14
CA LYS A 111 -5.29 -15.50 14.16
C LYS A 111 -4.73 -15.17 12.79
N SER A 112 -5.24 -15.79 11.74
CA SER A 112 -4.82 -15.53 10.35
C SER A 112 -5.17 -14.10 9.90
N ILE A 113 -6.37 -13.62 10.23
CA ILE A 113 -6.79 -12.24 9.94
C ILE A 113 -5.91 -11.24 10.70
N LEU A 114 -5.67 -11.46 11.99
CA LEU A 114 -4.84 -10.57 12.79
C LEU A 114 -3.41 -10.52 12.26
N LEU A 115 -2.80 -11.67 11.96
CA LEU A 115 -1.43 -11.76 11.46
C LEU A 115 -1.29 -11.07 10.11
N SER A 116 -2.23 -11.27 9.17
CA SER A 116 -2.21 -10.55 7.87
C SER A 116 -2.32 -9.04 8.03
N SER A 117 -3.19 -8.57 8.95
CA SER A 117 -3.34 -7.14 9.24
C SER A 117 -2.10 -6.54 9.90
N MET A 118 -1.43 -7.29 10.79
CA MET A 118 -0.17 -6.83 11.41
C MET A 118 0.96 -6.73 10.39
N LEU A 119 1.09 -7.71 9.51
CA LEU A 119 2.09 -7.70 8.44
C LEU A 119 1.85 -6.54 7.46
N SER A 120 0.61 -6.35 7.02
CA SER A 120 0.24 -5.24 6.14
C SER A 120 0.55 -3.88 6.77
N GLY A 121 0.15 -3.69 8.04
CA GLY A 121 0.42 -2.45 8.77
C GLY A 121 1.91 -2.21 9.04
N GLY A 122 2.67 -3.27 9.33
CA GLY A 122 4.13 -3.19 9.50
C GLY A 122 4.84 -2.76 8.21
N LEU A 123 4.48 -3.36 7.07
CA LEU A 123 5.03 -2.99 5.76
C LEU A 123 4.66 -1.57 5.35
N ALA A 124 3.42 -1.13 5.62
CA ALA A 124 3.00 0.24 5.38
C ALA A 124 3.78 1.25 6.24
N GLY A 125 4.05 0.91 7.51
CA GLY A 125 4.90 1.71 8.39
C GLY A 125 6.33 1.81 7.88
N LEU A 126 6.93 0.70 7.43
CA LEU A 126 8.26 0.70 6.80
C LEU A 126 8.30 1.56 5.53
N ALA A 127 7.27 1.50 4.69
CA ALA A 127 7.17 2.35 3.52
C ALA A 127 7.16 3.84 3.90
N GLY A 128 6.39 4.22 4.94
CA GLY A 128 6.39 5.59 5.46
C GLY A 128 7.74 6.04 6.01
N VAL A 129 8.45 5.17 6.72
CA VAL A 129 9.82 5.45 7.20
C VAL A 129 10.76 5.66 6.02
N CYS A 130 10.72 4.78 5.00
CA CYS A 130 11.56 4.93 3.80
C CYS A 130 11.26 6.22 3.03
N GLU A 131 10.01 6.66 2.97
CA GLU A 131 9.63 7.93 2.34
C GLU A 131 10.20 9.13 3.08
N ILE A 132 10.08 9.14 4.42
CA ILE A 132 10.58 10.23 5.25
C ILE A 132 12.11 10.27 5.23
N THR A 133 12.77 9.14 5.45
CA THR A 133 14.24 9.10 5.58
C THR A 133 14.97 9.14 4.24
N GLY A 134 14.32 8.71 3.17
CA GLY A 134 14.94 8.65 1.83
C GLY A 134 14.64 9.84 0.93
N LEU A 135 13.49 10.51 1.09
CA LEU A 135 13.06 11.52 0.15
C LEU A 135 12.75 12.87 0.80
N GLN A 136 11.95 12.89 1.86
CA GLN A 136 11.42 14.12 2.44
C GLN A 136 12.33 14.74 3.51
N HIS A 137 13.08 13.92 4.23
CA HIS A 137 13.95 14.28 5.37
C HIS A 137 13.26 15.08 6.49
N ARG A 138 11.93 15.12 6.48
CA ARG A 138 11.07 15.77 7.49
C ARG A 138 9.66 15.23 7.42
N LEU A 139 8.94 15.29 8.52
CA LEU A 139 7.53 14.97 8.56
C LEU A 139 6.72 16.23 8.20
N MET A 140 5.81 16.09 7.23
CA MET A 140 4.91 17.16 6.82
C MET A 140 3.50 16.63 6.59
N SER A 141 2.52 17.51 6.63
CA SER A 141 1.15 17.14 6.30
C SER A 141 1.06 16.74 4.82
N GLY A 142 0.33 15.64 4.52
CA GLY A 142 0.13 15.20 3.14
C GLY A 142 1.29 14.40 2.53
N ILE A 143 2.19 13.85 3.34
CA ILE A 143 3.33 13.00 2.88
C ILE A 143 2.90 11.81 2.02
N SER A 144 1.68 11.31 2.24
CA SER A 144 1.13 10.16 1.48
C SER A 144 -0.07 10.63 0.63
N PRO A 145 0.15 11.13 -0.59
CA PRO A 145 -0.92 11.59 -1.48
C PRO A 145 -1.66 10.39 -2.11
N GLY A 146 -2.31 9.56 -1.28
CA GLY A 146 -3.11 8.45 -1.76
C GLY A 146 -2.34 7.18 -2.14
N TYR A 147 -1.08 7.01 -1.75
CA TYR A 147 -0.28 5.79 -2.04
C TYR A 147 -0.97 4.49 -1.61
N GLY A 148 -1.77 4.50 -0.55
CA GLY A 148 -2.55 3.33 -0.15
C GLY A 148 -3.58 2.90 -1.20
N TYR A 149 -4.24 3.85 -1.87
CA TYR A 149 -5.18 3.55 -2.96
C TYR A 149 -4.46 3.03 -4.19
N LEU A 150 -3.30 3.61 -4.53
CA LEU A 150 -2.45 3.13 -5.61
C LEU A 150 -1.94 1.71 -5.36
N ALA A 151 -1.65 1.37 -4.10
CA ALA A 151 -1.25 0.02 -3.72
C ALA A 151 -2.35 -1.01 -3.98
N ILE A 152 -3.63 -0.66 -3.80
CA ILE A 152 -4.76 -1.54 -4.14
C ILE A 152 -4.78 -1.80 -5.66
N ILE A 153 -4.63 -0.74 -6.46
CA ILE A 153 -4.59 -0.83 -7.93
C ILE A 153 -3.42 -1.73 -8.36
N THR A 154 -2.25 -1.49 -7.78
CA THR A 154 -1.02 -2.24 -8.06
C THR A 154 -1.19 -3.72 -7.70
N ALA A 155 -1.82 -4.03 -6.56
CA ALA A 155 -2.07 -5.40 -6.13
C ALA A 155 -3.03 -6.14 -7.08
N LEU A 156 -4.11 -5.47 -7.51
CA LEU A 156 -5.06 -6.02 -8.48
C LEU A 156 -4.40 -6.26 -9.85
N LEU A 157 -3.63 -5.29 -10.35
CA LEU A 157 -2.89 -5.40 -11.61
C LEU A 157 -1.86 -6.53 -11.55
N GLY A 158 -1.16 -6.67 -10.42
CA GLY A 158 -0.20 -7.74 -10.14
C GLY A 158 -0.84 -9.10 -9.81
N ARG A 159 -2.18 -9.22 -9.86
CA ARG A 159 -2.95 -10.44 -9.52
C ARG A 159 -2.62 -11.01 -8.13
N ASN A 160 -2.33 -10.16 -7.16
CA ASN A 160 -1.92 -10.51 -5.81
C ASN A 160 -0.68 -11.44 -5.75
N HIS A 161 0.13 -11.48 -6.82
CA HIS A 161 1.38 -12.21 -6.84
C HIS A 161 2.56 -11.24 -6.64
N PRO A 162 3.50 -11.50 -5.72
CA PRO A 162 4.57 -10.54 -5.38
C PRO A 162 5.40 -10.07 -6.58
N VAL A 163 5.77 -10.97 -7.48
CA VAL A 163 6.49 -10.59 -8.72
C VAL A 163 5.63 -9.69 -9.63
N GLY A 164 4.35 -10.04 -9.77
CA GLY A 164 3.40 -9.22 -10.53
C GLY A 164 3.21 -7.82 -9.93
N ILE A 165 3.19 -7.73 -8.60
CA ILE A 165 3.08 -6.45 -7.89
C ILE A 165 4.34 -5.58 -8.12
N ILE A 166 5.54 -6.16 -8.13
CA ILE A 166 6.78 -5.42 -8.44
C ILE A 166 6.72 -4.83 -9.84
N LEU A 167 6.35 -5.63 -10.86
CA LEU A 167 6.23 -5.14 -12.23
C LEU A 167 5.14 -4.07 -12.38
N ALA A 168 3.98 -4.30 -11.76
CA ALA A 168 2.88 -3.35 -11.75
C ALA A 168 3.25 -2.03 -11.07
N SER A 169 3.99 -2.09 -9.95
CA SER A 169 4.43 -0.89 -9.22
C SER A 169 5.40 -0.04 -10.04
N ILE A 170 6.31 -0.66 -10.78
CA ILE A 170 7.22 0.04 -11.69
C ILE A 170 6.42 0.74 -12.80
N GLY A 171 5.43 0.05 -13.38
CA GLY A 171 4.57 0.62 -14.42
C GLY A 171 3.77 1.82 -13.94
N ILE A 172 3.14 1.72 -12.76
CA ILE A 172 2.36 2.81 -12.15
C ILE A 172 3.28 3.97 -11.74
N ALA A 173 4.46 3.69 -11.19
CA ALA A 173 5.43 4.72 -10.85
C ALA A 173 5.91 5.48 -12.10
N ALA A 174 6.21 4.77 -13.19
CA ALA A 174 6.60 5.38 -14.46
C ALA A 174 5.48 6.29 -15.02
N LEU A 175 4.22 5.85 -14.93
CA LEU A 175 3.07 6.65 -15.35
C LEU A 175 2.94 7.93 -14.50
N GLN A 176 3.08 7.84 -13.17
CA GLN A 176 3.01 9.00 -12.30
C GLN A 176 4.17 10.00 -12.52
N VAL A 177 5.40 9.50 -12.63
CA VAL A 177 6.57 10.35 -12.91
C VAL A 177 6.45 11.00 -14.27
N GLY A 178 5.98 10.26 -15.28
CA GLY A 178 5.69 10.78 -16.60
C GLY A 178 4.65 11.90 -16.60
N ALA A 179 3.55 11.72 -15.85
CA ALA A 179 2.49 12.72 -15.71
C ALA A 179 3.00 14.01 -15.02
N GLN A 180 3.80 13.86 -13.95
CA GLN A 180 4.45 15.00 -13.30
C GLN A 180 5.44 15.72 -14.24
N GLY A 181 6.12 14.97 -15.11
CA GLY A 181 6.97 15.52 -16.18
C GLY A 181 6.16 16.34 -17.17
N MET A 182 5.06 15.80 -17.69
CA MET A 182 4.14 16.50 -18.60
C MET A 182 3.53 17.74 -17.98
N GLN A 183 3.18 17.68 -16.69
CA GLN A 183 2.66 18.86 -15.98
C GLN A 183 3.67 20.01 -15.95
N ARG A 184 4.96 19.70 -15.74
CA ARG A 184 6.01 20.73 -15.68
C ARG A 184 6.39 21.28 -17.06
N SER A 185 6.40 20.44 -18.10
CA SER A 185 6.86 20.83 -19.44
C SER A 185 5.75 21.37 -20.33
N ALA A 186 4.54 20.84 -20.24
CA ALA A 186 3.43 21.17 -21.13
C ALA A 186 2.20 21.76 -20.43
N GLY A 187 2.25 21.95 -19.10
CA GLY A 187 1.11 22.46 -18.33
C GLY A 187 -0.09 21.50 -18.24
N VAL A 188 0.09 20.24 -18.64
CA VAL A 188 -0.97 19.24 -18.64
C VAL A 188 -1.29 18.84 -17.20
N PRO A 189 -2.55 18.92 -16.73
CA PRO A 189 -2.89 18.56 -15.35
C PRO A 189 -2.54 17.11 -15.00
N ASN A 190 -2.00 16.89 -13.81
CA ASN A 190 -1.65 15.55 -13.31
C ASN A 190 -2.88 14.62 -13.21
N SER A 191 -4.09 15.18 -13.16
CA SER A 191 -5.37 14.47 -13.16
C SER A 191 -5.56 13.52 -14.35
N ILE A 192 -4.83 13.74 -15.47
CA ILE A 192 -4.85 12.81 -16.61
C ILE A 192 -4.29 11.45 -16.22
N ALA A 193 -3.23 11.41 -15.41
CA ALA A 193 -2.71 10.15 -14.89
C ALA A 193 -3.73 9.44 -13.99
N ASP A 194 -4.46 10.19 -13.17
CA ASP A 194 -5.50 9.63 -12.30
C ASP A 194 -6.65 9.04 -13.13
N ILE A 195 -7.05 9.70 -14.22
CA ILE A 195 -8.06 9.18 -15.16
C ILE A 195 -7.56 7.89 -15.81
N ILE A 196 -6.33 7.86 -16.30
CA ILE A 196 -5.74 6.65 -16.93
C ILE A 196 -5.73 5.50 -15.91
N MET A 197 -5.31 5.76 -14.68
CA MET A 197 -5.32 4.74 -13.61
C MET A 197 -6.73 4.24 -13.32
N ALA A 198 -7.72 5.14 -13.25
CA ALA A 198 -9.12 4.75 -13.05
C ALA A 198 -9.64 3.86 -14.19
N VAL A 199 -9.32 4.18 -15.43
CA VAL A 199 -9.68 3.36 -16.61
C VAL A 199 -9.01 1.99 -16.53
N ILE A 200 -7.72 1.91 -16.17
CA ILE A 200 -7.02 0.63 -15.99
C ILE A 200 -7.74 -0.24 -14.95
N VAL A 201 -8.13 0.33 -13.80
CA VAL A 201 -8.87 -0.39 -12.76
C VAL A 201 -10.20 -0.91 -13.28
N LEU A 202 -10.96 -0.07 -13.97
CA LEU A 202 -12.24 -0.46 -14.56
C LEU A 202 -12.08 -1.62 -15.55
N LEU A 203 -11.06 -1.57 -16.42
CA LEU A 203 -10.77 -2.65 -17.36
C LEU A 203 -10.41 -3.98 -16.67
N ILE A 204 -9.61 -3.92 -15.58
CA ILE A 204 -9.25 -5.11 -14.79
C ILE A 204 -10.50 -5.73 -14.15
N LEU A 205 -11.34 -4.89 -13.54
CA LEU A 205 -12.59 -5.35 -12.91
C LEU A 205 -13.59 -5.88 -13.96
N ALA A 206 -13.72 -5.19 -15.10
CA ALA A 206 -14.57 -5.61 -16.21
C ALA A 206 -14.15 -6.97 -16.77
N ARG A 207 -12.83 -7.20 -16.94
CA ARG A 207 -12.31 -8.49 -17.40
C ARG A 207 -12.75 -9.63 -16.50
N HIS A 208 -12.64 -9.48 -15.17
CA HIS A 208 -13.04 -10.52 -14.22
C HIS A 208 -14.55 -10.84 -14.29
N THR A 209 -15.36 -9.83 -14.54
CA THR A 209 -16.82 -9.98 -14.73
C THR A 209 -17.12 -10.64 -16.06
N LEU A 210 -16.45 -10.22 -17.15
CA LEU A 210 -16.61 -10.79 -18.49
C LEU A 210 -16.21 -12.28 -18.51
N GLU A 211 -15.10 -12.67 -17.90
CA GLU A 211 -14.69 -14.07 -17.80
C GLU A 211 -15.74 -14.93 -17.07
N LYS A 212 -16.38 -14.40 -16.02
CA LYS A 212 -17.48 -15.10 -15.32
C LYS A 212 -18.73 -15.23 -16.20
N VAL A 213 -19.10 -14.20 -16.93
CA VAL A 213 -20.27 -14.20 -17.82
C VAL A 213 -20.06 -15.15 -19.01
N LEU A 214 -18.86 -15.13 -19.61
CA LEU A 214 -18.52 -16.01 -20.74
C LEU A 214 -18.49 -17.48 -20.30
N LYS A 215 -17.91 -17.80 -19.15
CA LYS A 215 -17.93 -19.18 -18.58
C LYS A 215 -19.37 -19.65 -18.29
N LYS A 216 -20.25 -18.75 -17.86
CA LYS A 216 -21.66 -19.09 -17.61
C LYS A 216 -22.46 -19.33 -18.89
N LYS A 217 -22.09 -18.69 -20.01
CA LYS A 217 -22.69 -18.91 -21.32
C LYS A 217 -22.12 -20.13 -22.05
N GLY A 218 -20.83 -20.45 -21.86
CA GLY A 218 -20.18 -21.61 -22.47
C GLY A 218 -20.47 -22.96 -21.78
N GLY A 219 -21.10 -22.95 -20.60
CA GLY A 219 -21.51 -24.17 -19.86
C GLY A 219 -22.97 -24.62 -20.12
N LYS A 220 -23.60 -24.15 -21.19
CA LYS A 220 -24.95 -24.54 -21.62
C LYS A 220 -24.94 -25.21 -23.02
N VAL A 221 -23.93 -26.04 -23.29
CA VAL A 221 -23.92 -27.01 -24.38
C VAL A 221 -23.66 -28.39 -23.81
#